data_90e18181d1ba3f80d3cca486a601e089
#
_entry.id   90e18181d1ba3f80d3cca486a601e089
#
_cell.length_a   1.000
_cell.length_b   1.000
_cell.length_c   1.000
_cell.angle_alpha   90.00
_cell.angle_beta   90.00
_cell.angle_gamma   90.00
#
_symmetry.space_group_name_H-M   'P 1'
#
loop_
_entity.id
_entity.type
_entity.pdbx_description
1 polymer ?
#
loop_
_entity_poly.entity_id
_entity_poly.type
_entity_poly.pdbx_seq_one_letter_code
_entity_poly.pdbx_strand_id
1 'polypeptide(L)'
;MAETFKAFRVHTIDGKPQCRIEQLTMADIDPGDVCIKVAYSAVNYKDAMAARGVGKNIRTDRPCVAGVDLSGEVVSSSDPKFKPGDPVLVTNYKLGTQHDGAYADYACVPAGWVVPIPAGLSIYEAMGLGTSGLTAALAVDRLEKAGLKPSDGAVAVTGATGGVGSLAVDLFAKRGFEVVAISGKKDQVDYLKAIGASQVMSREEFLANKSPLAPSLFAGAMDNVGGVYLDRLAAQMHPFGKIAVAGMAVGAEWDTTVLPLVLRSVDILGINVSRQMGMDERLRLWKRLATDLKPNHLDKIARPIPFEDLDKTMDKFFEVSVVGRIVVEVGSKAP
;
A
#
# COMPACT_ATOMS: atom_id res chain seq x y z
N MET A 1 -37.91 5.28 -9.62
CA MET A 1 -36.79 6.12 -9.23
C MET A 1 -35.53 5.29 -9.50
N ALA A 2 -34.46 5.87 -10.03
CA ALA A 2 -33.19 5.15 -10.16
C ALA A 2 -32.71 4.73 -8.78
N GLU A 3 -32.17 3.50 -8.66
CA GLU A 3 -31.58 3.02 -7.41
C GLU A 3 -30.39 3.89 -7.05
N THR A 4 -30.38 4.45 -5.83
CA THR A 4 -29.30 5.30 -5.31
C THR A 4 -28.41 4.51 -4.38
N PHE A 5 -27.15 4.89 -4.31
CA PHE A 5 -26.14 4.28 -3.45
C PHE A 5 -25.23 5.33 -2.81
N LYS A 6 -24.61 4.97 -1.70
CA LYS A 6 -23.74 5.82 -0.91
C LYS A 6 -22.35 5.95 -1.53
N ALA A 7 -21.79 7.17 -1.53
CA ALA A 7 -20.43 7.43 -1.98
C ALA A 7 -19.76 8.57 -1.18
N PHE A 8 -18.45 8.45 -0.97
CA PHE A 8 -17.61 9.51 -0.40
C PHE A 8 -16.90 10.24 -1.55
N ARG A 9 -17.31 11.49 -1.77
CA ARG A 9 -16.82 12.33 -2.87
C ARG A 9 -15.95 13.47 -2.38
N VAL A 10 -14.93 13.77 -3.16
CA VAL A 10 -14.11 14.97 -3.00
C VAL A 10 -14.54 15.98 -4.05
N HIS A 11 -15.02 17.14 -3.58
CA HIS A 11 -15.36 18.31 -4.37
C HIS A 11 -14.19 19.30 -4.32
N THR A 12 -14.01 20.10 -5.39
CA THR A 12 -13.13 21.26 -5.38
C THR A 12 -14.01 22.52 -5.34
N ILE A 13 -14.06 23.19 -4.20
CA ILE A 13 -14.84 24.41 -3.99
C ILE A 13 -13.86 25.52 -3.61
N ASP A 14 -13.85 26.60 -4.38
CA ASP A 14 -12.91 27.73 -4.21
C ASP A 14 -11.43 27.27 -4.15
N GLY A 15 -11.08 26.27 -5.00
CA GLY A 15 -9.75 25.70 -5.08
C GLY A 15 -9.35 24.80 -3.90
N LYS A 16 -10.27 24.50 -2.97
CA LYS A 16 -10.03 23.64 -1.81
C LYS A 16 -10.85 22.35 -1.88
N PRO A 17 -10.30 21.21 -1.45
CA PRO A 17 -11.05 19.96 -1.38
C PRO A 17 -12.08 20.02 -0.24
N GLN A 18 -13.28 19.54 -0.51
CA GLN A 18 -14.33 19.30 0.46
C GLN A 18 -14.87 17.89 0.28
N CYS A 19 -14.78 17.08 1.35
CA CYS A 19 -15.25 15.71 1.35
C CYS A 19 -16.71 15.65 1.80
N ARG A 20 -17.54 14.83 1.10
CA ARG A 20 -18.96 14.63 1.43
C ARG A 20 -19.35 13.18 1.18
N ILE A 21 -20.21 12.66 2.06
CA ILE A 21 -20.95 11.42 1.79
C ILE A 21 -22.26 11.82 1.11
N GLU A 22 -22.51 11.28 -0.08
CA GLU A 22 -23.64 11.64 -0.95
C GLU A 22 -24.34 10.38 -1.47
N GLN A 23 -25.60 10.55 -1.91
CA GLN A 23 -26.35 9.54 -2.63
C GLN A 23 -26.16 9.76 -4.13
N LEU A 24 -25.67 8.75 -4.83
CA LEU A 24 -25.42 8.76 -6.27
C LEU A 24 -26.26 7.70 -6.98
N THR A 25 -26.35 7.82 -8.30
CA THR A 25 -26.86 6.79 -9.20
C THR A 25 -25.73 6.29 -10.10
N MET A 26 -25.94 5.20 -10.82
CA MET A 26 -24.95 4.70 -11.79
C MET A 26 -24.60 5.72 -12.90
N ALA A 27 -25.48 6.69 -13.17
CA ALA A 27 -25.22 7.75 -14.13
C ALA A 27 -24.28 8.85 -13.62
N ASP A 28 -24.06 8.92 -12.31
CA ASP A 28 -23.24 9.95 -11.66
C ASP A 28 -21.76 9.56 -11.54
N ILE A 29 -21.42 8.30 -11.82
CA ILE A 29 -20.05 7.78 -11.76
C ILE A 29 -19.46 7.55 -13.15
N ASP A 30 -18.13 7.47 -13.22
CA ASP A 30 -17.43 7.19 -14.47
C ASP A 30 -17.83 5.84 -15.04
N PRO A 31 -18.03 5.74 -16.38
CA PRO A 31 -18.32 4.48 -17.05
C PRO A 31 -17.07 3.56 -17.08
N GLY A 32 -17.32 2.27 -17.23
CA GLY A 32 -16.27 1.26 -17.38
C GLY A 32 -16.81 -0.04 -17.97
N ASP A 33 -15.90 -0.91 -18.37
CA ASP A 33 -16.25 -2.21 -18.98
C ASP A 33 -16.79 -3.19 -17.93
N VAL A 34 -16.35 -3.07 -16.67
CA VAL A 34 -16.70 -3.95 -15.55
C VAL A 34 -17.26 -3.11 -14.42
N CYS A 35 -18.53 -3.34 -14.06
CA CYS A 35 -19.16 -2.74 -12.90
C CYS A 35 -19.10 -3.71 -11.72
N ILE A 36 -18.64 -3.22 -10.57
CA ILE A 36 -18.33 -4.00 -9.39
C ILE A 36 -19.17 -3.48 -8.22
N LYS A 37 -19.85 -4.37 -7.50
CA LYS A 37 -20.39 -4.08 -6.18
C LYS A 37 -19.23 -4.15 -5.18
N VAL A 38 -18.88 -3.01 -4.62
CA VAL A 38 -17.73 -2.89 -3.73
C VAL A 38 -18.09 -3.40 -2.35
N ALA A 39 -17.39 -4.42 -1.87
CA ALA A 39 -17.54 -4.93 -0.51
C ALA A 39 -16.60 -4.19 0.45
N TYR A 40 -15.35 -4.07 0.06
CA TYR A 40 -14.31 -3.42 0.85
C TYR A 40 -13.46 -2.49 0.02
N SER A 41 -12.98 -1.44 0.66
CA SER A 41 -11.91 -0.57 0.19
C SER A 41 -10.79 -0.51 1.24
N ALA A 42 -9.73 0.24 0.97
CA ALA A 42 -8.67 0.44 1.96
C ALA A 42 -8.14 1.87 1.90
N VAL A 43 -7.71 2.40 3.05
CA VAL A 43 -7.16 3.75 3.10
C VAL A 43 -5.64 3.70 2.91
N ASN A 44 -5.13 4.46 1.96
CA ASN A 44 -3.72 4.67 1.69
C ASN A 44 -3.36 6.15 1.92
N TYR A 45 -2.08 6.44 2.15
CA TYR A 45 -1.60 7.82 2.35
C TYR A 45 -2.03 8.76 1.21
N LYS A 46 -2.02 8.28 -0.03
CA LYS A 46 -2.44 9.07 -1.20
C LYS A 46 -3.94 9.40 -1.23
N ASP A 47 -4.79 8.58 -0.61
CA ASP A 47 -6.22 8.89 -0.46
C ASP A 47 -6.40 10.05 0.50
N ALA A 48 -5.65 10.05 1.62
CA ALA A 48 -5.63 11.16 2.56
C ALA A 48 -5.10 12.45 1.91
N MET A 49 -4.02 12.35 1.12
CA MET A 49 -3.49 13.50 0.35
C MET A 49 -4.55 14.06 -0.60
N ALA A 50 -5.26 13.21 -1.34
CA ALA A 50 -6.31 13.63 -2.26
C ALA A 50 -7.47 14.31 -1.51
N ALA A 51 -7.91 13.72 -0.40
CA ALA A 51 -9.00 14.25 0.43
C ALA A 51 -8.67 15.58 1.10
N ARG A 52 -7.40 15.89 1.34
CA ARG A 52 -6.93 17.13 2.00
C ARG A 52 -6.23 18.11 1.05
N GLY A 53 -6.19 17.82 -0.27
CA GLY A 53 -5.61 18.71 -1.28
C GLY A 53 -4.08 18.82 -1.20
N VAL A 54 -3.43 17.82 -0.63
CA VAL A 54 -1.97 17.76 -0.60
C VAL A 54 -1.45 17.21 -1.93
N GLY A 55 -0.78 18.06 -2.70
CA GLY A 55 -0.38 17.72 -4.07
C GLY A 55 -1.53 17.77 -5.09
N LYS A 56 -1.23 17.49 -6.36
CA LYS A 56 -2.22 17.46 -7.46
C LYS A 56 -2.66 16.02 -7.77
N ASN A 57 -3.21 15.34 -6.78
CA ASN A 57 -3.47 13.90 -6.87
C ASN A 57 -4.88 13.52 -7.32
N ILE A 58 -5.84 14.47 -7.29
CA ILE A 58 -7.23 14.21 -7.66
C ILE A 58 -7.69 15.22 -8.73
N ARG A 59 -8.60 14.81 -9.61
CA ARG A 59 -9.23 15.72 -10.59
C ARG A 59 -10.00 16.83 -9.89
N THR A 60 -10.05 18.01 -10.50
CA THR A 60 -10.67 19.22 -9.94
C THR A 60 -11.75 19.83 -10.82
N ASP A 61 -11.89 19.32 -12.05
CA ASP A 61 -12.90 19.77 -13.04
C ASP A 61 -14.33 19.34 -12.69
N ARG A 62 -14.46 18.26 -11.95
CA ARG A 62 -15.72 17.73 -11.40
C ARG A 62 -15.45 16.91 -10.14
N PRO A 63 -16.46 16.68 -9.29
CA PRO A 63 -16.31 15.83 -8.11
C PRO A 63 -15.81 14.42 -8.45
N CYS A 64 -15.03 13.83 -7.54
CA CYS A 64 -14.48 12.49 -7.73
C CYS A 64 -14.82 11.62 -6.52
N VAL A 65 -15.37 10.43 -6.75
CA VAL A 65 -15.40 9.39 -5.72
C VAL A 65 -13.96 9.00 -5.42
N ALA A 66 -13.53 9.13 -4.17
CA ALA A 66 -12.16 8.79 -3.78
C ALA A 66 -11.98 7.27 -3.55
N GLY A 67 -10.76 6.87 -3.15
CA GLY A 67 -10.41 5.47 -2.87
C GLY A 67 -9.74 4.77 -4.05
N VAL A 68 -8.47 4.38 -3.85
CA VAL A 68 -7.61 3.81 -4.92
C VAL A 68 -7.55 2.29 -4.92
N ASP A 69 -8.17 1.65 -3.95
CA ASP A 69 -8.22 0.19 -3.78
C ASP A 69 -9.66 -0.26 -3.57
N LEU A 70 -10.10 -1.29 -4.27
CA LEU A 70 -11.39 -1.96 -4.03
C LEU A 70 -11.26 -3.47 -4.14
N SER A 71 -12.15 -4.17 -3.42
CA SER A 71 -12.50 -5.56 -3.67
C SER A 71 -14.01 -5.75 -3.57
N GLY A 72 -14.54 -6.67 -4.35
CA GLY A 72 -15.97 -6.90 -4.41
C GLY A 72 -16.32 -7.94 -5.46
N GLU A 73 -17.56 -7.90 -5.94
CA GLU A 73 -18.08 -8.84 -6.91
C GLU A 73 -18.55 -8.10 -8.18
N VAL A 74 -18.28 -8.68 -9.32
CA VAL A 74 -18.77 -8.17 -10.62
C VAL A 74 -20.30 -8.22 -10.63
N VAL A 75 -20.95 -7.11 -11.00
CA VAL A 75 -22.41 -7.06 -11.23
C VAL A 75 -22.76 -7.09 -12.70
N SER A 76 -21.91 -6.49 -13.55
CA SER A 76 -22.05 -6.57 -15.00
C SER A 76 -20.69 -6.34 -15.68
N SER A 77 -20.52 -6.90 -16.87
CA SER A 77 -19.31 -6.70 -17.68
C SER A 77 -19.62 -6.77 -19.17
N SER A 78 -18.97 -5.90 -19.95
CA SER A 78 -18.88 -6.00 -21.41
C SER A 78 -17.67 -6.83 -21.87
N ASP A 79 -16.68 -7.07 -21.00
CA ASP A 79 -15.53 -7.94 -21.28
C ASP A 79 -15.89 -9.40 -20.90
N PRO A 80 -15.77 -10.35 -21.84
CA PRO A 80 -16.15 -11.75 -21.61
C PRO A 80 -15.31 -12.49 -20.58
N LYS A 81 -14.20 -11.91 -20.13
CA LYS A 81 -13.33 -12.46 -19.06
C LYS A 81 -13.98 -12.38 -17.69
N PHE A 82 -14.95 -11.49 -17.50
CA PHE A 82 -15.58 -11.27 -16.20
C PHE A 82 -17.09 -11.53 -16.28
N LYS A 83 -17.60 -12.23 -15.27
CA LYS A 83 -19.03 -12.60 -15.19
C LYS A 83 -19.61 -12.08 -13.87
N PRO A 84 -20.92 -11.80 -13.81
CA PRO A 84 -21.59 -11.49 -12.55
C PRO A 84 -21.31 -12.55 -11.49
N GLY A 85 -20.95 -12.11 -10.26
CA GLY A 85 -20.56 -12.94 -9.14
C GLY A 85 -19.07 -13.25 -9.06
N ASP A 86 -18.25 -12.92 -10.06
CA ASP A 86 -16.80 -13.11 -9.96
C ASP A 86 -16.21 -12.22 -8.88
N PRO A 87 -15.43 -12.77 -7.91
CA PRO A 87 -14.71 -11.97 -6.92
C PRO A 87 -13.49 -11.31 -7.55
N VAL A 88 -13.42 -9.99 -7.46
CA VAL A 88 -12.38 -9.18 -8.11
C VAL A 88 -11.82 -8.11 -7.18
N LEU A 89 -10.64 -7.61 -7.54
CA LEU A 89 -10.04 -6.44 -6.93
C LEU A 89 -9.49 -5.48 -7.99
N VAL A 90 -9.36 -4.21 -7.62
CA VAL A 90 -8.64 -3.19 -8.39
C VAL A 90 -7.76 -2.40 -7.44
N THR A 91 -6.51 -2.18 -7.81
CA THR A 91 -5.58 -1.36 -7.01
C THR A 91 -4.85 -0.35 -7.89
N ASN A 92 -4.79 0.90 -7.45
CA ASN A 92 -4.09 1.98 -8.15
C ASN A 92 -4.70 2.39 -9.51
N TYR A 93 -3.90 2.43 -10.58
CA TYR A 93 -4.23 3.06 -11.87
C TYR A 93 -4.64 4.54 -11.69
N LYS A 94 -5.83 4.91 -12.20
CA LYS A 94 -6.44 6.23 -12.01
C LYS A 94 -7.62 6.21 -11.04
N LEU A 95 -7.89 5.05 -10.42
CA LEU A 95 -9.01 4.83 -9.50
C LEU A 95 -8.93 5.82 -8.33
N GLY A 96 -10.03 6.47 -8.00
CA GLY A 96 -10.13 7.43 -6.89
C GLY A 96 -9.31 8.71 -7.07
N THR A 97 -8.80 8.98 -8.28
CA THR A 97 -7.99 10.17 -8.58
C THR A 97 -8.44 10.87 -9.86
N GLN A 98 -8.28 10.27 -11.01
CA GLN A 98 -8.74 10.78 -12.32
C GLN A 98 -9.96 10.02 -12.85
N HIS A 99 -10.36 8.97 -12.16
CA HIS A 99 -11.52 8.13 -12.38
C HIS A 99 -12.19 7.91 -11.04
N ASP A 100 -13.53 7.80 -11.01
CA ASP A 100 -14.27 7.53 -9.78
C ASP A 100 -13.78 6.24 -9.13
N GLY A 101 -13.68 6.28 -7.81
CA GLY A 101 -12.94 5.32 -7.00
C GLY A 101 -13.80 4.37 -6.19
N ALA A 102 -13.18 3.87 -5.16
CA ALA A 102 -13.61 2.72 -4.38
C ALA A 102 -14.47 3.06 -3.16
N TYR A 103 -14.59 4.33 -2.79
CA TYR A 103 -15.42 4.70 -1.65
C TYR A 103 -16.87 4.97 -2.10
N ALA A 104 -17.48 3.96 -2.70
CA ALA A 104 -18.87 3.91 -3.09
C ALA A 104 -19.34 2.46 -3.18
N ASP A 105 -20.65 2.21 -3.03
CA ASP A 105 -21.21 0.86 -3.13
C ASP A 105 -20.97 0.22 -4.51
N TYR A 106 -20.79 1.05 -5.55
CA TYR A 106 -20.52 0.60 -6.91
C TYR A 106 -19.36 1.38 -7.54
N ALA A 107 -18.56 0.70 -8.34
CA ALA A 107 -17.55 1.29 -9.21
C ALA A 107 -17.55 0.59 -10.57
N CYS A 108 -17.54 1.36 -11.67
CA CYS A 108 -17.37 0.82 -13.01
C CYS A 108 -15.99 1.21 -13.53
N VAL A 109 -15.20 0.24 -13.97
CA VAL A 109 -13.79 0.43 -14.32
C VAL A 109 -13.41 -0.23 -15.64
N PRO A 110 -12.34 0.21 -16.33
CA PRO A 110 -11.80 -0.51 -17.47
C PRO A 110 -11.41 -1.95 -17.10
N ALA A 111 -11.74 -2.92 -17.95
CA ALA A 111 -11.44 -4.34 -17.73
C ALA A 111 -9.94 -4.61 -17.51
N GLY A 112 -9.07 -3.82 -18.16
CA GLY A 112 -7.62 -3.91 -18.00
C GLY A 112 -7.08 -3.52 -16.61
N TRP A 113 -7.93 -3.05 -15.69
CA TRP A 113 -7.55 -2.76 -14.30
C TRP A 113 -7.95 -3.88 -13.33
N VAL A 114 -8.87 -4.73 -13.75
CA VAL A 114 -9.51 -5.73 -12.88
C VAL A 114 -8.62 -6.96 -12.74
N VAL A 115 -8.42 -7.39 -11.51
CA VAL A 115 -7.70 -8.61 -11.15
C VAL A 115 -8.70 -9.57 -10.50
N PRO A 116 -8.88 -10.80 -11.03
CA PRO A 116 -9.59 -11.84 -10.29
C PRO A 116 -8.89 -12.12 -8.96
N ILE A 117 -9.64 -12.19 -7.88
CA ILE A 117 -9.07 -12.57 -6.58
C ILE A 117 -8.59 -14.02 -6.67
N PRO A 118 -7.28 -14.30 -6.48
CA PRO A 118 -6.78 -15.65 -6.61
C PRO A 118 -7.30 -16.54 -5.47
N ALA A 119 -7.50 -17.81 -5.77
CA ALA A 119 -7.85 -18.81 -4.75
C ALA A 119 -6.85 -18.76 -3.58
N GLY A 120 -7.37 -18.82 -2.36
CA GLY A 120 -6.59 -18.68 -1.13
C GLY A 120 -6.68 -17.29 -0.47
N LEU A 121 -7.33 -16.32 -1.12
CA LEU A 121 -7.68 -15.03 -0.52
C LEU A 121 -9.20 -14.82 -0.52
N SER A 122 -9.73 -14.34 0.59
CA SER A 122 -11.08 -13.78 0.65
C SER A 122 -11.11 -12.36 0.08
N ILE A 123 -12.31 -11.84 -0.20
CA ILE A 123 -12.51 -10.44 -0.64
C ILE A 123 -11.96 -9.46 0.42
N TYR A 124 -12.14 -9.76 1.73
CA TYR A 124 -11.58 -8.97 2.82
C TYR A 124 -10.04 -9.01 2.86
N GLU A 125 -9.44 -10.22 2.78
CA GLU A 125 -7.98 -10.36 2.79
C GLU A 125 -7.33 -9.65 1.60
N ALA A 126 -7.97 -9.69 0.43
CA ALA A 126 -7.52 -8.96 -0.75
C ALA A 126 -7.41 -7.44 -0.47
N MET A 127 -8.36 -6.87 0.30
CA MET A 127 -8.30 -5.45 0.68
C MET A 127 -7.39 -5.16 1.87
N GLY A 128 -7.28 -6.08 2.80
CA GLY A 128 -6.25 -6.01 3.84
C GLY A 128 -4.84 -5.91 3.26
N LEU A 129 -4.60 -6.58 2.14
CA LEU A 129 -3.38 -6.45 1.33
C LEU A 129 -3.40 -5.15 0.50
N GLY A 130 -4.32 -5.00 -0.43
CA GLY A 130 -4.46 -3.85 -1.30
C GLY A 130 -3.16 -3.41 -1.98
N THR A 131 -3.05 -2.13 -2.23
CA THR A 131 -1.83 -1.51 -2.77
C THR A 131 -0.61 -1.75 -1.87
N SER A 132 -0.77 -1.74 -0.55
CA SER A 132 0.35 -1.92 0.39
C SER A 132 0.94 -3.32 0.33
N GLY A 133 0.09 -4.36 0.28
CA GLY A 133 0.53 -5.75 0.14
C GLY A 133 1.22 -6.01 -1.18
N LEU A 134 0.66 -5.47 -2.27
CA LEU A 134 1.28 -5.57 -3.59
C LEU A 134 2.66 -4.88 -3.62
N THR A 135 2.81 -3.73 -2.92
CA THR A 135 4.09 -3.02 -2.80
C THR A 135 5.11 -3.83 -2.01
N ALA A 136 4.73 -4.39 -0.86
CA ALA A 136 5.60 -5.22 -0.05
C ALA A 136 6.00 -6.52 -0.80
N ALA A 137 5.05 -7.16 -1.49
CA ALA A 137 5.33 -8.34 -2.31
C ALA A 137 6.30 -8.05 -3.46
N LEU A 138 6.16 -6.92 -4.16
CA LEU A 138 7.09 -6.52 -5.21
C LEU A 138 8.49 -6.25 -4.64
N ALA A 139 8.59 -5.65 -3.45
CA ALA A 139 9.88 -5.41 -2.80
C ALA A 139 10.59 -6.73 -2.47
N VAL A 140 9.89 -7.67 -1.81
CA VAL A 140 10.41 -9.02 -1.53
C VAL A 140 10.86 -9.71 -2.81
N ASP A 141 10.00 -9.75 -3.83
CA ASP A 141 10.26 -10.39 -5.12
C ASP A 141 11.49 -9.81 -5.83
N ARG A 142 11.64 -8.48 -5.84
CA ARG A 142 12.79 -7.83 -6.48
C ARG A 142 14.09 -8.07 -5.72
N LEU A 143 14.04 -8.06 -4.39
CA LEU A 143 15.21 -8.35 -3.56
C LEU A 143 15.64 -9.83 -3.71
N GLU A 144 14.69 -10.77 -3.72
CA GLU A 144 14.97 -12.19 -3.99
C GLU A 144 15.57 -12.41 -5.41
N LYS A 145 14.99 -11.76 -6.43
CA LYS A 145 15.52 -11.81 -7.81
C LYS A 145 16.91 -11.18 -7.95
N ALA A 146 17.21 -10.18 -7.13
CA ALA A 146 18.54 -9.58 -7.03
C ALA A 146 19.53 -10.47 -6.24
N GLY A 147 19.09 -11.64 -5.75
CA GLY A 147 19.93 -12.64 -5.10
C GLY A 147 20.01 -12.53 -3.59
N LEU A 148 19.21 -11.67 -2.93
CA LEU A 148 19.16 -11.58 -1.47
C LEU A 148 18.59 -12.87 -0.87
N LYS A 149 19.28 -13.42 0.12
CA LYS A 149 18.91 -14.66 0.84
C LYS A 149 18.91 -14.44 2.36
N PRO A 150 18.14 -15.21 3.13
CA PRO A 150 18.16 -15.12 4.60
C PRO A 150 19.54 -15.32 5.23
N SER A 151 20.40 -16.12 4.61
CA SER A 151 21.78 -16.34 5.07
C SER A 151 22.71 -15.14 4.94
N ASP A 152 22.34 -14.11 4.16
CA ASP A 152 23.21 -12.97 3.90
C ASP A 152 23.19 -11.96 5.08
N GLY A 153 22.17 -12.03 5.96
CA GLY A 153 22.03 -11.20 7.15
C GLY A 153 20.66 -10.54 7.29
N ALA A 154 20.54 -9.62 8.23
CA ALA A 154 19.29 -8.97 8.58
C ALA A 154 18.74 -8.05 7.46
N VAL A 155 17.43 -7.93 7.41
CA VAL A 155 16.69 -6.99 6.54
C VAL A 155 16.08 -5.88 7.39
N ALA A 156 16.41 -4.61 7.07
CA ALA A 156 15.81 -3.45 7.70
C ALA A 156 14.49 -3.05 7.02
N VAL A 157 13.48 -2.67 7.81
CA VAL A 157 12.22 -2.10 7.29
C VAL A 157 11.99 -0.75 7.95
N THR A 158 12.07 0.35 7.18
CA THR A 158 11.73 1.70 7.68
C THR A 158 10.22 1.94 7.64
N GLY A 159 9.73 2.79 8.54
CA GLY A 159 8.29 3.03 8.65
C GLY A 159 7.51 1.74 8.94
N ALA A 160 8.11 0.85 9.74
CA ALA A 160 7.67 -0.52 9.95
C ALA A 160 6.25 -0.66 10.51
N THR A 161 5.73 0.34 11.22
CA THR A 161 4.36 0.36 11.76
C THR A 161 3.30 0.78 10.74
N GLY A 162 3.67 1.32 9.59
CA GLY A 162 2.72 1.73 8.55
C GLY A 162 2.17 0.54 7.75
N GLY A 163 1.20 0.79 6.88
CA GLY A 163 0.53 -0.28 6.12
C GLY A 163 1.47 -1.12 5.26
N VAL A 164 2.38 -0.50 4.51
CA VAL A 164 3.39 -1.22 3.71
C VAL A 164 4.45 -1.85 4.62
N GLY A 165 4.93 -1.09 5.62
CA GLY A 165 5.98 -1.55 6.53
C GLY A 165 5.59 -2.78 7.34
N SER A 166 4.37 -2.80 7.91
CA SER A 166 3.88 -3.95 8.68
C SER A 166 3.77 -5.22 7.81
N LEU A 167 3.25 -5.08 6.59
CA LEU A 167 3.19 -6.20 5.64
C LEU A 167 4.58 -6.65 5.21
N ALA A 168 5.52 -5.72 5.00
CA ALA A 168 6.91 -6.07 4.69
C ALA A 168 7.58 -6.84 5.83
N VAL A 169 7.40 -6.42 7.09
CA VAL A 169 7.90 -7.15 8.27
C VAL A 169 7.40 -8.60 8.26
N ASP A 170 6.09 -8.82 8.12
CA ASP A 170 5.50 -10.15 8.09
C ASP A 170 6.02 -10.99 6.90
N LEU A 171 6.07 -10.40 5.70
CA LEU A 171 6.51 -11.12 4.50
C LEU A 171 7.99 -11.51 4.57
N PHE A 172 8.90 -10.63 5.01
CA PHE A 172 10.31 -10.97 5.16
C PHE A 172 10.52 -12.02 6.25
N ALA A 173 9.83 -11.90 7.39
CA ALA A 173 9.87 -12.90 8.45
C ALA A 173 9.38 -14.27 7.96
N LYS A 174 8.28 -14.31 7.20
CA LYS A 174 7.77 -15.53 6.56
C LYS A 174 8.78 -16.16 5.59
N ARG A 175 9.57 -15.33 4.89
CA ARG A 175 10.63 -15.79 3.99
C ARG A 175 11.89 -16.24 4.73
N GLY A 176 11.90 -16.21 6.07
CA GLY A 176 13.00 -16.66 6.93
C GLY A 176 14.09 -15.63 7.15
N PHE A 177 13.87 -14.36 6.80
CA PHE A 177 14.81 -13.30 7.10
C PHE A 177 14.73 -12.89 8.58
N GLU A 178 15.88 -12.53 9.15
CA GLU A 178 15.93 -11.73 10.37
C GLU A 178 15.49 -10.30 10.04
N VAL A 179 14.41 -9.80 10.68
CA VAL A 179 13.81 -8.50 10.35
C VAL A 179 14.08 -7.49 11.47
N VAL A 180 14.77 -6.40 11.12
CA VAL A 180 14.95 -5.24 11.99
C VAL A 180 13.92 -4.18 11.60
N ALA A 181 12.90 -4.01 12.44
CA ALA A 181 11.85 -3.03 12.24
C ALA A 181 12.27 -1.66 12.78
N ILE A 182 12.37 -0.64 11.91
CA ILE A 182 12.76 0.72 12.29
C ILE A 182 11.50 1.57 12.48
N SER A 183 11.27 2.06 13.71
CA SER A 183 10.07 2.82 14.07
C SER A 183 10.37 3.93 15.09
N GLY A 184 9.67 5.07 14.94
CA GLY A 184 9.63 6.12 15.96
C GLY A 184 8.52 5.92 17.01
N LYS A 185 7.65 4.90 16.86
CA LYS A 185 6.53 4.63 17.77
C LYS A 185 6.97 3.63 18.84
N LYS A 186 7.39 4.14 20.00
CA LYS A 186 7.94 3.34 21.12
C LYS A 186 6.90 2.41 21.75
N ASP A 187 5.63 2.73 21.67
CA ASP A 187 4.48 1.96 22.15
C ASP A 187 4.10 0.80 21.24
N GLN A 188 4.72 0.67 20.05
CA GLN A 188 4.40 -0.36 19.05
C GLN A 188 5.44 -1.49 18.94
N VAL A 189 6.34 -1.61 19.92
CA VAL A 189 7.38 -2.65 19.93
C VAL A 189 6.76 -4.05 19.94
N ASP A 190 5.79 -4.29 20.83
CA ASP A 190 5.14 -5.59 20.95
C ASP A 190 4.33 -5.96 19.68
N TYR A 191 3.67 -4.97 19.08
CA TYR A 191 3.00 -5.16 17.80
C TYR A 191 3.98 -5.60 16.70
N LEU A 192 5.11 -4.91 16.55
CA LEU A 192 6.12 -5.24 15.53
C LEU A 192 6.72 -6.63 15.75
N LYS A 193 6.98 -7.01 16.99
CA LYS A 193 7.42 -8.38 17.34
C LYS A 193 6.33 -9.42 17.03
N ALA A 194 5.06 -9.10 17.34
CA ALA A 194 3.94 -10.01 17.11
C ALA A 194 3.63 -10.27 15.63
N ILE A 195 4.12 -9.42 14.72
CA ILE A 195 4.02 -9.59 13.26
C ILE A 195 5.32 -10.06 12.60
N GLY A 196 6.34 -10.44 13.39
CA GLY A 196 7.53 -11.12 12.90
C GLY A 196 8.85 -10.33 12.94
N ALA A 197 8.90 -9.13 13.53
CA ALA A 197 10.18 -8.45 13.73
C ALA A 197 11.06 -9.20 14.74
N SER A 198 12.29 -9.54 14.36
CA SER A 198 13.30 -10.12 15.25
C SER A 198 13.85 -9.07 16.22
N GLN A 199 14.02 -7.85 15.71
CA GLN A 199 14.47 -6.69 16.47
C GLN A 199 13.65 -5.46 16.10
N VAL A 200 13.45 -4.56 17.09
CA VAL A 200 12.89 -3.23 16.86
C VAL A 200 13.96 -2.20 17.22
N MET A 201 14.30 -1.35 16.25
CA MET A 201 15.28 -0.27 16.40
C MET A 201 14.54 1.07 16.41
N SER A 202 14.86 1.93 17.37
CA SER A 202 14.28 3.27 17.42
C SER A 202 14.79 4.16 16.28
N ARG A 203 14.01 5.18 15.92
CA ARG A 203 14.45 6.18 14.94
C ARG A 203 15.72 6.88 15.37
N GLU A 204 15.82 7.22 16.65
CA GLU A 204 16.96 7.92 17.23
C GLU A 204 18.24 7.07 17.12
N GLU A 205 18.16 5.80 17.46
CA GLU A 205 19.28 4.85 17.34
C GLU A 205 19.71 4.66 15.88
N PHE A 206 18.76 4.46 14.97
CA PHE A 206 19.03 4.29 13.55
C PHE A 206 19.71 5.50 12.90
N LEU A 207 19.32 6.72 13.29
CA LEU A 207 19.83 7.97 12.75
C LEU A 207 21.07 8.50 13.48
N ALA A 208 21.53 7.86 14.56
CA ALA A 208 22.60 8.36 15.42
C ALA A 208 23.95 8.46 14.68
N ASN A 209 24.31 7.45 13.88
CA ASN A 209 25.57 7.44 13.15
C ASN A 209 25.43 8.18 11.83
N LYS A 210 26.14 9.30 11.67
CA LYS A 210 26.10 10.16 10.47
C LYS A 210 27.21 9.88 9.45
N SER A 211 28.09 8.90 9.74
CA SER A 211 29.15 8.54 8.80
C SER A 211 28.57 8.07 7.45
N PRO A 212 29.11 8.49 6.31
CA PRO A 212 28.67 8.01 4.99
C PRO A 212 29.00 6.53 4.75
N LEU A 213 29.91 5.95 5.54
CA LEU A 213 30.22 4.51 5.63
C LEU A 213 30.16 4.09 7.10
N ALA A 214 28.97 4.03 7.66
CA ALA A 214 28.75 3.53 9.02
C ALA A 214 29.04 2.01 9.13
N PRO A 215 29.15 1.45 10.35
CA PRO A 215 29.20 0.00 10.51
C PRO A 215 28.08 -0.70 9.76
N SER A 216 28.42 -1.78 9.07
CA SER A 216 27.45 -2.55 8.28
C SER A 216 26.55 -3.35 9.20
N LEU A 217 25.23 -3.24 9.02
CA LEU A 217 24.21 -3.87 9.85
C LEU A 217 23.23 -4.73 9.03
N PHE A 218 23.00 -4.40 7.74
CA PHE A 218 21.90 -4.96 6.97
C PHE A 218 22.38 -5.54 5.64
N ALA A 219 21.91 -6.74 5.28
CA ALA A 219 22.10 -7.32 3.97
C ALA A 219 21.03 -6.84 2.97
N GLY A 220 19.84 -6.56 3.45
CA GLY A 220 18.74 -6.02 2.69
C GLY A 220 17.99 -4.92 3.42
N ALA A 221 17.19 -4.15 2.67
CA ALA A 221 16.30 -3.18 3.29
C ALA A 221 15.06 -2.92 2.43
N MET A 222 13.95 -2.56 3.09
CA MET A 222 12.81 -1.91 2.45
C MET A 222 12.60 -0.53 3.04
N ASP A 223 12.73 0.48 2.20
CA ASP A 223 12.51 1.87 2.59
C ASP A 223 11.11 2.36 2.17
N ASN A 224 10.32 2.72 3.18
CA ASN A 224 8.99 3.29 3.02
C ASN A 224 8.94 4.79 3.37
N VAL A 225 10.06 5.40 3.71
CA VAL A 225 10.12 6.73 4.33
C VAL A 225 10.85 7.75 3.47
N GLY A 226 11.94 7.34 2.81
CA GLY A 226 12.77 8.22 1.99
C GLY A 226 13.65 9.18 2.79
N GLY A 227 14.18 10.20 2.12
CA GLY A 227 14.98 11.25 2.74
C GLY A 227 16.19 10.70 3.49
N VAL A 228 16.41 11.22 4.70
CA VAL A 228 17.53 10.82 5.57
C VAL A 228 17.53 9.33 5.93
N TYR A 229 16.38 8.65 5.90
CA TYR A 229 16.34 7.20 6.17
C TYR A 229 16.99 6.40 5.05
N LEU A 230 16.75 6.74 3.79
CA LEU A 230 17.40 6.08 2.67
C LEU A 230 18.91 6.30 2.68
N ASP A 231 19.37 7.51 3.05
CA ASP A 231 20.79 7.81 3.21
C ASP A 231 21.40 6.93 4.29
N ARG A 232 20.76 6.82 5.46
CA ARG A 232 21.28 6.00 6.57
C ARG A 232 21.22 4.51 6.28
N LEU A 233 20.20 4.03 5.54
CA LEU A 233 20.18 2.65 5.04
C LEU A 233 21.40 2.39 4.17
N ALA A 234 21.62 3.21 3.14
CA ALA A 234 22.76 3.03 2.23
C ALA A 234 24.10 2.98 2.98
N ALA A 235 24.29 3.88 3.95
CA ALA A 235 25.51 3.95 4.77
C ALA A 235 25.72 2.72 5.69
N GLN A 236 24.68 1.96 6.03
CA GLN A 236 24.71 0.82 6.95
C GLN A 236 24.56 -0.54 6.25
N MET A 237 24.53 -0.58 4.91
CA MET A 237 24.44 -1.84 4.19
C MET A 237 25.74 -2.64 4.25
N HIS A 238 25.63 -3.97 4.26
CA HIS A 238 26.73 -4.88 3.98
C HIS A 238 27.25 -4.70 2.54
N PRO A 239 28.47 -5.14 2.21
CA PRO A 239 28.89 -5.28 0.83
C PRO A 239 27.89 -6.11 0.02
N PHE A 240 27.55 -5.65 -1.19
CA PHE A 240 26.52 -6.22 -2.08
C PHE A 240 25.09 -6.18 -1.50
N GLY A 241 24.85 -5.35 -0.49
CA GLY A 241 23.53 -5.16 0.10
C GLY A 241 22.54 -4.53 -0.86
N LYS A 242 21.24 -4.72 -0.62
CA LYS A 242 20.17 -4.32 -1.55
C LYS A 242 19.06 -3.56 -0.84
N ILE A 243 18.65 -2.43 -1.41
CA ILE A 243 17.59 -1.59 -0.84
C ILE A 243 16.43 -1.49 -1.83
N ALA A 244 15.24 -1.92 -1.42
CA ALA A 244 13.99 -1.68 -2.13
C ALA A 244 13.39 -0.36 -1.65
N VAL A 245 13.19 0.61 -2.55
CA VAL A 245 12.69 1.96 -2.22
C VAL A 245 11.25 2.12 -2.72
N ALA A 246 10.30 2.29 -1.81
CA ALA A 246 8.87 2.37 -2.11
C ALA A 246 8.22 3.69 -1.68
N GLY A 247 8.78 4.42 -0.70
CA GLY A 247 8.13 5.56 -0.08
C GLY A 247 8.99 6.82 0.00
N MET A 248 8.30 7.94 0.26
CA MET A 248 8.89 9.26 0.45
C MET A 248 8.12 10.06 1.52
N ALA A 249 7.69 9.37 2.59
CA ALA A 249 6.82 9.97 3.60
C ALA A 249 7.51 11.10 4.40
N VAL A 250 8.84 11.06 4.54
CA VAL A 250 9.64 12.13 5.17
C VAL A 250 10.19 13.10 4.13
N GLY A 251 10.52 12.63 2.93
CA GLY A 251 11.05 13.47 1.86
C GLY A 251 11.33 12.69 0.58
N ALA A 252 11.25 13.38 -0.55
CA ALA A 252 11.60 12.83 -1.86
C ALA A 252 13.08 13.07 -2.21
N GLU A 253 13.72 13.98 -1.52
CA GLU A 253 15.13 14.31 -1.73
C GLU A 253 16.03 13.30 -1.04
N TRP A 254 17.10 12.93 -1.70
CA TRP A 254 18.10 12.00 -1.20
C TRP A 254 19.48 12.65 -1.26
N ASP A 255 19.90 13.21 -0.14
CA ASP A 255 21.21 13.84 0.03
C ASP A 255 22.20 12.79 0.60
N THR A 256 23.00 12.19 -0.28
CA THR A 256 23.96 11.13 0.05
C THR A 256 25.24 11.24 -0.77
N THR A 257 26.20 10.37 -0.45
CA THR A 257 27.43 10.20 -1.23
C THR A 257 27.38 8.91 -2.05
N VAL A 258 28.21 8.80 -3.09
CA VAL A 258 28.34 7.55 -3.85
C VAL A 258 29.14 6.47 -3.14
N LEU A 259 29.69 6.76 -1.95
CA LEU A 259 30.59 5.83 -1.22
C LEU A 259 29.97 4.45 -0.97
N PRO A 260 28.72 4.32 -0.48
CA PRO A 260 28.11 3.01 -0.31
C PRO A 260 27.97 2.24 -1.63
N LEU A 261 27.62 2.94 -2.72
CA LEU A 261 27.43 2.34 -4.04
C LEU A 261 28.75 1.82 -4.61
N VAL A 262 29.83 2.59 -4.50
CA VAL A 262 31.15 2.26 -5.08
C VAL A 262 31.93 1.29 -4.18
N LEU A 263 31.99 1.56 -2.87
CA LEU A 263 32.86 0.81 -1.96
C LEU A 263 32.21 -0.46 -1.37
N ARG A 264 30.86 -0.53 -1.41
CA ARG A 264 30.11 -1.70 -0.92
C ARG A 264 29.23 -2.32 -1.98
N SER A 265 29.24 -1.78 -3.21
CA SER A 265 28.38 -2.29 -4.32
C SER A 265 26.91 -2.42 -3.91
N VAL A 266 26.37 -1.41 -3.23
CA VAL A 266 24.97 -1.41 -2.78
C VAL A 266 24.04 -1.19 -3.96
N ASP A 267 23.03 -2.05 -4.12
CA ASP A 267 21.98 -1.92 -5.14
C ASP A 267 20.78 -1.14 -4.60
N ILE A 268 20.26 -0.21 -5.40
CA ILE A 268 19.03 0.54 -5.12
C ILE A 268 17.95 0.16 -6.12
N LEU A 269 16.84 -0.42 -5.64
CA LEU A 269 15.77 -0.96 -6.44
C LEU A 269 14.48 -0.17 -6.22
N GLY A 270 14.04 0.60 -7.22
CA GLY A 270 12.75 1.33 -7.15
C GLY A 270 11.56 0.38 -7.15
N ILE A 271 10.57 0.62 -6.29
CA ILE A 271 9.35 -0.18 -6.16
C ILE A 271 8.15 0.65 -6.59
N ASN A 272 7.51 0.27 -7.68
CA ASN A 272 6.36 0.98 -8.20
C ASN A 272 5.27 0.00 -8.67
N VAL A 273 4.14 0.00 -7.98
CA VAL A 273 2.96 -0.83 -8.28
C VAL A 273 1.83 -0.04 -8.96
N SER A 274 2.13 1.17 -9.46
CA SER A 274 1.16 2.02 -10.12
C SER A 274 0.78 1.48 -11.52
N ARG A 275 0.23 2.36 -12.36
CA ARG A 275 -0.21 2.04 -13.74
C ARG A 275 0.88 1.48 -14.65
N GLN A 276 2.16 1.70 -14.33
CA GLN A 276 3.29 1.21 -15.13
C GLN A 276 3.57 -0.29 -14.92
N MET A 277 3.07 -0.89 -13.83
CA MET A 277 3.16 -2.33 -13.62
C MET A 277 2.24 -3.04 -14.62
N GLY A 278 2.80 -3.90 -15.47
CA GLY A 278 2.04 -4.73 -16.41
C GLY A 278 1.11 -5.70 -15.69
N MET A 279 0.00 -6.10 -16.37
CA MET A 279 -1.01 -7.00 -15.78
C MET A 279 -0.41 -8.37 -15.44
N ASP A 280 0.44 -8.94 -16.27
CA ASP A 280 1.06 -10.26 -16.03
C ASP A 280 1.87 -10.27 -14.73
N GLU A 281 2.66 -9.22 -14.48
CA GLU A 281 3.44 -9.08 -13.24
C GLU A 281 2.51 -8.88 -12.04
N ARG A 282 1.43 -8.12 -12.21
CA ARG A 282 0.40 -7.90 -11.19
C ARG A 282 -0.29 -9.21 -10.81
N LEU A 283 -0.75 -9.99 -11.79
CA LEU A 283 -1.36 -11.31 -11.57
C LEU A 283 -0.40 -12.28 -10.89
N ARG A 284 0.86 -12.30 -11.31
CA ARG A 284 1.91 -13.13 -10.72
C ARG A 284 2.13 -12.79 -9.25
N LEU A 285 2.21 -11.51 -8.90
CA LEU A 285 2.40 -11.08 -7.51
C LEU A 285 1.17 -11.34 -6.63
N TRP A 286 -0.05 -11.13 -7.15
CA TRP A 286 -1.28 -11.49 -6.43
C TRP A 286 -1.36 -13.00 -6.18
N LYS A 287 -0.91 -13.84 -7.13
CA LYS A 287 -0.79 -15.29 -6.92
C LYS A 287 0.22 -15.60 -5.80
N ARG A 288 1.37 -14.92 -5.74
CA ARG A 288 2.33 -15.07 -4.63
C ARG A 288 1.70 -14.65 -3.29
N LEU A 289 0.97 -13.55 -3.25
CA LEU A 289 0.24 -13.08 -2.05
C LEU A 289 -0.85 -14.05 -1.59
N ALA A 290 -1.36 -14.89 -2.47
CA ALA A 290 -2.31 -15.95 -2.12
C ALA A 290 -1.62 -17.27 -1.71
N THR A 291 -0.29 -17.41 -1.92
CA THR A 291 0.46 -18.66 -1.73
C THR A 291 1.69 -18.45 -0.84
N ASP A 292 2.87 -18.37 -1.44
CA ASP A 292 4.16 -18.32 -0.72
C ASP A 292 4.43 -16.99 0.01
N LEU A 293 3.79 -15.91 -0.42
CA LEU A 293 3.81 -14.61 0.24
C LEU A 293 2.47 -14.28 0.96
N LYS A 294 1.60 -15.25 1.24
CA LYS A 294 0.41 -14.96 2.06
C LYS A 294 0.85 -14.58 3.48
N PRO A 295 0.54 -13.37 4.00
CA PRO A 295 0.95 -12.97 5.34
C PRO A 295 0.45 -13.94 6.41
N ASN A 296 1.24 -14.14 7.46
CA ASN A 296 0.86 -14.97 8.60
C ASN A 296 0.00 -14.23 9.62
N HIS A 297 0.08 -12.88 9.65
CA HIS A 297 -0.52 -12.03 10.67
C HIS A 297 -1.40 -10.91 10.07
N LEU A 298 -2.06 -11.19 8.94
CA LEU A 298 -2.92 -10.19 8.30
C LEU A 298 -4.07 -9.74 9.22
N ASP A 299 -4.57 -10.62 10.06
CA ASP A 299 -5.57 -10.36 11.10
C ASP A 299 -5.12 -9.33 12.15
N LYS A 300 -3.81 -9.29 12.46
CA LYS A 300 -3.23 -8.29 13.36
C LYS A 300 -2.90 -6.98 12.65
N ILE A 301 -2.62 -7.05 11.33
CA ILE A 301 -2.18 -5.92 10.52
C ILE A 301 -3.37 -5.13 9.99
N ALA A 302 -4.40 -5.79 9.48
CA ALA A 302 -5.56 -5.18 8.85
C ALA A 302 -6.74 -5.07 9.82
N ARG A 303 -7.29 -3.87 9.97
CA ARG A 303 -8.45 -3.62 10.80
C ARG A 303 -9.57 -2.95 9.99
N PRO A 304 -10.83 -3.39 10.17
CA PRO A 304 -11.96 -2.75 9.51
C PRO A 304 -12.35 -1.44 10.22
N ILE A 305 -12.91 -0.53 9.43
CA ILE A 305 -13.62 0.66 9.91
C ILE A 305 -14.96 0.78 9.18
N PRO A 306 -16.00 1.35 9.82
CA PRO A 306 -17.22 1.76 9.15
C PRO A 306 -16.95 2.81 8.07
N PHE A 307 -17.77 2.84 7.02
CA PHE A 307 -17.68 3.81 5.94
C PHE A 307 -17.76 5.27 6.44
N GLU A 308 -18.58 5.52 7.44
CA GLU A 308 -18.81 6.84 8.04
C GLU A 308 -17.56 7.41 8.74
N ASP A 309 -16.59 6.54 9.05
CA ASP A 309 -15.34 6.91 9.70
C ASP A 309 -14.25 7.38 8.72
N LEU A 310 -14.52 7.34 7.40
CA LEU A 310 -13.54 7.68 6.36
C LEU A 310 -12.93 9.06 6.55
N ASP A 311 -13.75 10.10 6.67
CA ASP A 311 -13.25 11.48 6.69
C ASP A 311 -12.30 11.74 7.87
N LYS A 312 -12.71 11.36 9.07
CA LYS A 312 -11.87 11.50 10.27
C LYS A 312 -10.62 10.58 10.24
N THR A 313 -10.67 9.50 9.45
CA THR A 313 -9.54 8.59 9.30
C THR A 313 -8.45 9.19 8.42
N MET A 314 -8.81 10.05 7.46
CA MET A 314 -7.82 10.72 6.60
C MET A 314 -6.84 11.58 7.42
N ASP A 315 -7.29 12.25 8.47
CA ASP A 315 -6.45 13.11 9.30
C ASP A 315 -5.39 12.33 10.07
N LYS A 316 -5.70 11.11 10.50
CA LYS A 316 -4.76 10.22 11.22
C LYS A 316 -3.49 9.90 10.43
N PHE A 317 -3.53 9.98 9.09
CA PHE A 317 -2.34 9.78 8.26
C PHE A 317 -1.35 10.94 8.38
N PHE A 318 -1.82 12.17 8.53
CA PHE A 318 -0.97 13.35 8.72
C PHE A 318 -0.47 13.46 10.16
N GLU A 319 -1.23 12.97 11.12
CA GLU A 319 -0.81 12.84 12.52
C GLU A 319 0.22 11.71 12.73
N VAL A 320 0.54 10.93 11.68
CA VAL A 320 1.41 9.75 11.74
C VAL A 320 0.92 8.72 12.78
N SER A 321 -0.37 8.73 13.12
CA SER A 321 -0.96 7.88 14.16
C SER A 321 -1.40 6.49 13.65
N VAL A 322 -1.49 6.29 12.34
CA VAL A 322 -1.93 5.02 11.74
C VAL A 322 -0.92 3.90 11.99
N VAL A 323 -1.41 2.76 12.46
CA VAL A 323 -0.66 1.49 12.60
C VAL A 323 -1.34 0.43 11.76
N GLY A 324 -0.56 -0.34 10.99
CA GLY A 324 -1.09 -1.38 10.11
C GLY A 324 -1.91 -0.84 8.94
N ARG A 325 -2.90 -1.62 8.53
CA ARG A 325 -3.82 -1.35 7.41
C ARG A 325 -5.20 -0.97 7.91
N ILE A 326 -5.83 -0.03 7.23
CA ILE A 326 -7.23 0.33 7.48
C ILE A 326 -8.04 -0.15 6.28
N VAL A 327 -8.97 -1.08 6.54
CA VAL A 327 -9.93 -1.60 5.57
C VAL A 327 -11.27 -0.92 5.82
N VAL A 328 -11.91 -0.43 4.78
CA VAL A 328 -13.21 0.25 4.86
C VAL A 328 -14.30 -0.74 4.49
N GLU A 329 -15.28 -0.93 5.35
CA GLU A 329 -16.52 -1.65 5.04
C GLU A 329 -17.42 -0.72 4.21
N VAL A 330 -17.48 -0.95 2.89
CA VAL A 330 -18.21 -0.07 1.95
C VAL A 330 -19.64 -0.54 1.80
N GLY A 331 -19.84 -1.77 1.34
CA GLY A 331 -21.17 -2.35 1.17
C GLY A 331 -21.75 -2.85 2.49
N SER A 332 -23.09 -2.84 2.61
CA SER A 332 -23.74 -3.63 3.65
C SER A 332 -23.29 -5.09 3.53
N LYS A 333 -22.89 -5.72 4.65
CA LYS A 333 -22.59 -7.16 4.67
C LYS A 333 -23.74 -7.86 3.92
N ALA A 334 -23.39 -8.55 2.82
CA ALA A 334 -24.30 -9.55 2.29
C ALA A 334 -24.61 -10.51 3.43
N PRO A 335 -25.88 -10.89 3.62
CA PRO A 335 -26.30 -11.73 4.72
C PRO A 335 -25.58 -13.08 4.76
#